data_f1d06c5ef3527ca3caea8c5f13e015c1
#
_entry.id   f1d06c5ef3527ca3caea8c5f13e015c1
#
_cell.length_a   1.000
_cell.length_b   1.000
_cell.length_c   1.000
_cell.angle_alpha   90.00
_cell.angle_beta   90.00
_cell.angle_gamma   90.00
#
_symmetry.space_group_name_H-M   'P 1'
#
loop_
_entity.id
_entity.type
_entity.pdbx_description
1 polymer ?
#
loop_
_entity_poly.entity_id
_entity_poly.type
_entity_poly.pdbx_seq_one_letter_code
_entity_poly.pdbx_strand_id
1 'polypeptide(L)'
;MIEDDARLAQMVGEYLGQSGFAVQHAGDGHGGLLALQTKPPDLVILDLMLPDMDGLEVCRRIRSLPGALAQIPVLMLTAKGDPMDRIIGLEIGADDYLPKPFEPRELLARIRAVLRRRGEGLPQVSKQLLFGTLEIDRDARTVSVAGQPCDLTSYQFDLLVALAERAGRVLTRDQIMEAVRGRELDAFDRSIDVHMGRIRAAIELDAKDPKRILTVRGVGYVFARQQD
;
A
#
# COMPACT_ATOMS: atom_id res chain seq x y z
N MET A 1 5.58 1.61 -15.47
CA MET A 1 6.83 1.11 -14.89
C MET A 1 7.90 2.18 -15.05
N ILE A 2 8.61 2.52 -13.97
CA ILE A 2 9.73 3.46 -13.94
C ILE A 2 10.96 2.63 -13.58
N GLU A 3 11.84 2.40 -14.56
CA GLU A 3 12.97 1.46 -14.48
C GLU A 3 13.97 1.84 -15.56
N ASP A 4 15.24 1.95 -15.23
CA ASP A 4 16.29 2.34 -16.17
C ASP A 4 16.83 1.15 -17.00
N ASP A 5 16.75 -0.06 -16.47
CA ASP A 5 17.07 -1.27 -17.24
C ASP A 5 15.99 -1.57 -18.29
N ALA A 6 16.26 -1.14 -19.52
CA ALA A 6 15.36 -1.34 -20.67
C ALA A 6 15.07 -2.83 -20.96
N ARG A 7 16.01 -3.75 -20.66
CA ARG A 7 15.82 -5.18 -20.87
C ARG A 7 14.84 -5.76 -19.85
N LEU A 8 15.01 -5.38 -18.60
CA LEU A 8 14.08 -5.75 -17.52
C LEU A 8 12.70 -5.19 -17.81
N ALA A 9 12.61 -3.91 -18.19
CA ALA A 9 11.35 -3.25 -18.51
C ALA A 9 10.63 -3.93 -19.68
N GLN A 10 11.35 -4.30 -20.74
CA GLN A 10 10.79 -5.04 -21.88
C GLN A 10 10.29 -6.42 -21.46
N MET A 11 11.10 -7.22 -20.76
CA MET A 11 10.72 -8.55 -20.27
C MET A 11 9.46 -8.51 -19.40
N VAL A 12 9.42 -7.57 -18.45
CA VAL A 12 8.27 -7.36 -17.57
C VAL A 12 7.05 -6.92 -18.37
N GLY A 13 7.23 -5.98 -19.32
CA GLY A 13 6.17 -5.48 -20.18
C GLY A 13 5.53 -6.58 -21.02
N GLU A 14 6.34 -7.45 -21.65
CA GLU A 14 5.87 -8.60 -22.44
C GLU A 14 5.11 -9.60 -21.55
N TYR A 15 5.66 -9.95 -20.40
CA TYR A 15 5.03 -10.91 -19.49
C TYR A 15 3.69 -10.38 -18.93
N LEU A 16 3.66 -9.14 -18.51
CA LEU A 16 2.44 -8.50 -18.01
C LEU A 16 1.42 -8.28 -19.13
N GLY A 17 1.88 -7.97 -20.36
CA GLY A 17 1.04 -7.85 -21.55
C GLY A 17 0.27 -9.14 -21.87
N GLN A 18 0.94 -10.30 -21.77
CA GLN A 18 0.31 -11.61 -21.90
C GLN A 18 -0.73 -11.90 -20.80
N SER A 19 -0.61 -11.19 -19.69
CA SER A 19 -1.53 -11.30 -18.53
C SER A 19 -2.66 -10.27 -18.55
N GLY A 20 -2.80 -9.50 -19.66
CA GLY A 20 -3.87 -8.52 -19.86
C GLY A 20 -3.58 -7.10 -19.32
N PHE A 21 -2.32 -6.80 -18.96
CA PHE A 21 -1.94 -5.47 -18.51
C PHE A 21 -1.33 -4.64 -19.64
N ALA A 22 -1.68 -3.35 -19.70
CA ALA A 22 -1.00 -2.38 -20.55
C ALA A 22 0.13 -1.71 -19.75
N VAL A 23 1.37 -1.96 -20.13
CA VAL A 23 2.54 -1.40 -19.44
C VAL A 23 3.08 -0.19 -20.21
N GLN A 24 3.15 0.95 -19.52
CA GLN A 24 3.91 2.13 -19.95
C GLN A 24 5.26 2.11 -19.27
N HIS A 25 6.34 2.43 -20.00
CA HIS A 25 7.69 2.46 -19.46
C HIS A 25 8.26 3.88 -19.53
N ALA A 26 8.93 4.27 -18.44
CA ALA A 26 9.79 5.44 -18.36
C ALA A 26 11.16 4.99 -17.81
N GLY A 27 12.25 5.45 -18.43
CA GLY A 27 13.59 5.06 -18.06
C GLY A 27 14.23 5.91 -16.95
N ASP A 28 13.49 6.89 -16.42
CA ASP A 28 13.97 7.79 -15.37
C ASP A 28 12.79 8.32 -14.53
N GLY A 29 13.11 8.93 -13.39
CA GLY A 29 12.13 9.43 -12.44
C GLY A 29 11.34 10.62 -12.97
N HIS A 30 11.98 11.55 -13.66
CA HIS A 30 11.30 12.74 -14.24
C HIS A 30 10.28 12.34 -15.29
N GLY A 31 10.69 11.47 -16.24
CA GLY A 31 9.80 10.93 -17.26
C GLY A 31 8.63 10.17 -16.66
N GLY A 32 8.88 9.39 -15.62
CA GLY A 32 7.86 8.66 -14.88
C GLY A 32 6.82 9.60 -14.23
N LEU A 33 7.27 10.61 -13.51
CA LEU A 33 6.39 11.61 -12.88
C LEU A 33 5.56 12.40 -13.90
N LEU A 34 6.13 12.74 -15.04
CA LEU A 34 5.43 13.42 -16.13
C LEU A 34 4.36 12.52 -16.75
N ALA A 35 4.72 11.26 -17.03
CA ALA A 35 3.79 10.27 -17.57
C ALA A 35 2.58 10.04 -16.66
N LEU A 36 2.81 10.01 -15.34
CA LEU A 36 1.80 9.84 -14.31
C LEU A 36 0.74 10.95 -14.33
N GLN A 37 1.15 12.20 -14.56
CA GLN A 37 0.25 13.36 -14.64
C GLN A 37 -0.53 13.40 -15.95
N THR A 38 0.07 12.92 -17.03
CA THR A 38 -0.53 12.95 -18.37
C THR A 38 -1.55 11.83 -18.55
N LYS A 39 -1.22 10.62 -18.08
CA LYS A 39 -2.06 9.43 -18.16
C LYS A 39 -1.91 8.59 -16.90
N PRO A 40 -2.72 8.87 -15.87
CA PRO A 40 -2.64 8.17 -14.59
C PRO A 40 -2.78 6.65 -14.77
N PRO A 41 -1.83 5.84 -14.27
CA PRO A 41 -1.95 4.39 -14.28
C PRO A 41 -2.74 3.87 -13.08
N ASP A 42 -3.16 2.61 -13.13
CA ASP A 42 -3.78 1.92 -12.00
C ASP A 42 -2.76 1.52 -10.92
N LEU A 43 -1.48 1.37 -11.30
CA LEU A 43 -0.38 1.01 -10.41
C LEU A 43 0.96 1.48 -11.00
N VAL A 44 1.88 1.91 -10.14
CA VAL A 44 3.27 2.22 -10.50
C VAL A 44 4.18 1.10 -10.00
N ILE A 45 4.98 0.53 -10.90
CA ILE A 45 6.15 -0.28 -10.57
C ILE A 45 7.34 0.66 -10.60
N LEU A 46 8.08 0.77 -9.50
CA LEU A 46 9.11 1.79 -9.31
C LEU A 46 10.43 1.17 -8.86
N ASP A 47 11.47 1.34 -9.67
CA ASP A 47 12.83 1.03 -9.21
C ASP A 47 13.34 2.09 -8.23
N LEU A 48 14.10 1.67 -7.26
CA LEU A 48 14.80 2.56 -6.33
C LEU A 48 16.04 3.21 -6.97
N MET A 49 16.72 2.48 -7.84
CA MET A 49 18.00 2.89 -8.43
C MET A 49 17.78 3.50 -9.82
N LEU A 50 17.29 4.74 -9.87
CA LEU A 50 17.12 5.48 -11.14
C LEU A 50 18.31 6.41 -11.41
N PRO A 51 18.59 6.72 -12.69
CA PRO A 51 19.79 7.48 -13.06
C PRO A 51 19.73 8.97 -12.69
N ASP A 52 18.53 9.54 -12.54
CA ASP A 52 18.28 10.97 -12.34
C ASP A 52 17.87 11.33 -10.91
N MET A 53 17.21 10.42 -10.20
CA MET A 53 16.82 10.62 -8.81
C MET A 53 16.55 9.29 -8.10
N ASP A 54 16.64 9.30 -6.77
CA ASP A 54 16.27 8.15 -5.94
C ASP A 54 14.76 7.81 -6.09
N GLY A 55 14.43 6.53 -6.28
CA GLY A 55 13.04 6.07 -6.37
C GLY A 55 12.23 6.39 -5.11
N LEU A 56 12.85 6.49 -3.94
CA LEU A 56 12.18 6.97 -2.72
C LEU A 56 11.70 8.42 -2.89
N GLU A 57 12.50 9.26 -3.54
CA GLU A 57 12.09 10.64 -3.85
C GLU A 57 10.97 10.69 -4.88
N VAL A 58 10.99 9.81 -5.90
CA VAL A 58 9.86 9.66 -6.83
C VAL A 58 8.59 9.30 -6.07
N CYS A 59 8.66 8.35 -5.15
CA CYS A 59 7.51 7.95 -4.33
C CYS A 59 6.99 9.11 -3.47
N ARG A 60 7.87 9.87 -2.80
CA ARG A 60 7.47 11.07 -2.04
C ARG A 60 6.73 12.07 -2.91
N ARG A 61 7.24 12.33 -4.11
CA ARG A 61 6.60 13.26 -5.07
C ARG A 61 5.24 12.75 -5.52
N ILE A 62 5.10 11.45 -5.79
CA ILE A 62 3.78 10.84 -6.08
C ILE A 62 2.82 11.08 -4.92
N ARG A 63 3.24 10.84 -3.68
CA ARG A 63 2.39 11.04 -2.48
C ARG A 63 2.06 12.51 -2.20
N SER A 64 2.84 13.43 -2.74
CA SER A 64 2.60 14.88 -2.64
C SER A 64 1.72 15.44 -3.76
N LEU A 65 1.31 14.61 -4.74
CA LEU A 65 0.42 15.03 -5.81
C LEU A 65 -1.01 15.26 -5.28
N PRO A 66 -1.80 16.15 -5.90
CA PRO A 66 -3.16 16.39 -5.45
C PRO A 66 -4.11 15.25 -5.82
N GLY A 67 -5.10 15.00 -4.95
CA GLY A 67 -6.24 14.15 -5.23
C GLY A 67 -5.90 12.69 -5.45
N ALA A 68 -6.55 12.05 -6.44
CA ALA A 68 -6.43 10.62 -6.70
C ALA A 68 -5.03 10.16 -7.13
N LEU A 69 -4.18 11.08 -7.61
CA LEU A 69 -2.81 10.76 -8.02
C LEU A 69 -1.95 10.34 -6.82
N ALA A 70 -2.12 10.98 -5.67
CA ALA A 70 -1.41 10.61 -4.44
C ALA A 70 -1.76 9.20 -3.94
N GLN A 71 -2.92 8.68 -4.36
CA GLN A 71 -3.45 7.38 -3.94
C GLN A 71 -3.12 6.24 -4.92
N ILE A 72 -2.39 6.52 -6.02
CA ILE A 72 -1.98 5.49 -6.96
C ILE A 72 -1.05 4.49 -6.23
N PRO A 73 -1.36 3.19 -6.28
CA PRO A 73 -0.51 2.18 -5.65
C PRO A 73 0.90 2.17 -6.24
N VAL A 74 1.90 2.07 -5.37
CA VAL A 74 3.32 1.99 -5.73
C VAL A 74 3.89 0.68 -5.23
N LEU A 75 4.35 -0.17 -6.16
CA LEU A 75 5.12 -1.38 -5.89
C LEU A 75 6.59 -1.08 -6.19
N MET A 76 7.42 -1.09 -5.15
CA MET A 76 8.85 -0.81 -5.28
C MET A 76 9.65 -2.05 -5.67
N LEU A 77 10.58 -1.88 -6.59
CA LEU A 77 11.64 -2.85 -6.88
C LEU A 77 12.89 -2.43 -6.13
N THR A 78 13.46 -3.34 -5.33
CA THR A 78 14.61 -3.03 -4.47
C THR A 78 15.78 -3.96 -4.76
N ALA A 79 17.02 -3.50 -4.56
CA ALA A 79 18.17 -4.39 -4.56
C ALA A 79 18.06 -5.37 -3.36
N LYS A 80 18.53 -6.61 -3.56
CA LYS A 80 18.52 -7.64 -2.53
C LYS A 80 19.49 -7.26 -1.41
N GLY A 81 18.98 -7.02 -0.20
CA GLY A 81 19.82 -7.02 1.00
C GLY A 81 19.79 -5.82 1.93
N ASP A 82 19.11 -4.72 1.65
CA ASP A 82 19.00 -3.66 2.65
C ASP A 82 17.60 -3.63 3.31
N PRO A 83 17.49 -4.11 4.56
CA PRO A 83 16.25 -4.01 5.32
C PRO A 83 15.82 -2.55 5.56
N MET A 84 16.76 -1.60 5.52
CA MET A 84 16.49 -0.18 5.73
C MET A 84 15.77 0.44 4.55
N ASP A 85 16.14 0.11 3.30
CA ASP A 85 15.43 0.60 2.12
C ASP A 85 13.97 0.15 2.08
N ARG A 86 13.69 -1.06 2.57
CA ARG A 86 12.31 -1.59 2.72
C ARG A 86 11.51 -0.79 3.73
N ILE A 87 12.09 -0.51 4.90
CA ILE A 87 11.44 0.24 5.98
C ILE A 87 11.19 1.67 5.51
N ILE A 88 12.19 2.31 4.93
CA ILE A 88 12.10 3.69 4.43
C ILE A 88 11.07 3.78 3.29
N GLY A 89 11.06 2.84 2.35
CA GLY A 89 10.08 2.81 1.25
C GLY A 89 8.63 2.72 1.74
N LEU A 90 8.38 1.88 2.74
CA LEU A 90 7.08 1.75 3.38
C LEU A 90 6.72 2.98 4.23
N GLU A 91 7.71 3.59 4.90
CA GLU A 91 7.53 4.85 5.63
C GLU A 91 7.17 6.02 4.69
N ILE A 92 7.64 6.02 3.47
CA ILE A 92 7.32 7.02 2.46
C ILE A 92 5.94 6.78 1.84
N GLY A 93 5.38 5.57 1.98
CA GLY A 93 4.03 5.24 1.54
C GLY A 93 3.95 4.31 0.32
N ALA A 94 4.97 3.50 0.07
CA ALA A 94 4.85 2.38 -0.87
C ALA A 94 3.79 1.36 -0.38
N ASP A 95 3.10 0.73 -1.31
CA ASP A 95 2.05 -0.24 -0.99
C ASP A 95 2.59 -1.67 -0.92
N ASP A 96 3.65 -1.96 -1.65
CA ASP A 96 4.38 -3.22 -1.61
C ASP A 96 5.81 -3.04 -2.13
N TYR A 97 6.65 -4.04 -1.91
CA TYR A 97 8.01 -4.08 -2.44
C TYR A 97 8.34 -5.47 -2.94
N LEU A 98 9.29 -5.55 -3.89
CA LEU A 98 9.76 -6.80 -4.46
C LEU A 98 11.28 -6.73 -4.65
N PRO A 99 12.07 -7.59 -3.96
CA PRO A 99 13.52 -7.60 -4.11
C PRO A 99 13.95 -8.10 -5.50
N LYS A 100 14.93 -7.45 -6.11
CA LYS A 100 15.65 -7.94 -7.30
C LYS A 100 16.74 -8.92 -6.85
N PRO A 101 16.98 -10.07 -7.56
CA PRO A 101 16.20 -10.57 -8.68
C PRO A 101 14.87 -11.19 -8.24
N PHE A 102 13.83 -11.08 -9.06
CA PHE A 102 12.51 -11.60 -8.81
C PHE A 102 12.00 -12.47 -9.97
N GLU A 103 11.06 -13.36 -9.66
CA GLU A 103 10.35 -14.11 -10.68
C GLU A 103 9.17 -13.30 -11.25
N PRO A 104 8.97 -13.22 -12.58
CA PRO A 104 7.85 -12.49 -13.17
C PRO A 104 6.48 -12.91 -12.63
N ARG A 105 6.33 -14.18 -12.24
CA ARG A 105 5.11 -14.69 -11.57
C ARG A 105 4.86 -14.05 -10.21
N GLU A 106 5.92 -13.78 -9.45
CA GLU A 106 5.80 -13.11 -8.15
C GLU A 106 5.35 -11.67 -8.33
N LEU A 107 5.98 -10.94 -9.27
CA LEU A 107 5.58 -9.58 -9.62
C LEU A 107 4.11 -9.52 -10.01
N LEU A 108 3.65 -10.41 -10.90
CA LEU A 108 2.25 -10.48 -11.32
C LEU A 108 1.29 -10.77 -10.16
N ALA A 109 1.67 -11.68 -9.25
CA ALA A 109 0.85 -11.99 -8.08
C ALA A 109 0.70 -10.77 -7.16
N ARG A 110 1.78 -10.00 -6.96
CA ARG A 110 1.76 -8.77 -6.16
C ARG A 110 0.95 -7.66 -6.82
N ILE A 111 1.12 -7.44 -8.12
CA ILE A 111 0.30 -6.49 -8.90
C ILE A 111 -1.18 -6.82 -8.74
N ARG A 112 -1.57 -8.08 -8.97
CA ARG A 112 -2.97 -8.51 -8.80
C ARG A 112 -3.48 -8.33 -7.37
N ALA A 113 -2.66 -8.62 -6.38
CA ALA A 113 -3.02 -8.40 -4.98
C ALA A 113 -3.26 -6.93 -4.67
N VAL A 114 -2.42 -6.04 -5.19
CA VAL A 114 -2.55 -4.59 -5.03
C VAL A 114 -3.76 -4.03 -5.78
N LEU A 115 -3.99 -4.45 -7.04
CA LEU A 115 -5.09 -3.97 -7.87
C LEU A 115 -6.47 -4.54 -7.48
N ARG A 116 -6.55 -5.79 -7.00
CA ARG A 116 -7.79 -6.40 -6.49
C ARG A 116 -8.43 -5.55 -5.42
N ARG A 117 -7.64 -4.87 -4.61
CA ARG A 117 -8.09 -3.95 -3.58
C ARG A 117 -8.88 -2.76 -4.12
N ARG A 118 -8.69 -2.38 -5.39
CA ARG A 118 -9.43 -1.29 -6.07
C ARG A 118 -10.73 -1.75 -6.74
N GLY A 119 -10.90 -3.03 -7.02
CA GLY A 119 -11.92 -3.53 -7.95
C GLY A 119 -12.95 -4.53 -7.42
N GLU A 120 -12.74 -5.13 -6.27
CA GLU A 120 -13.70 -6.13 -5.79
C GLU A 120 -14.76 -5.51 -4.87
N GLY A 121 -15.90 -5.17 -5.48
CA GLY A 121 -17.16 -5.16 -4.78
C GLY A 121 -17.51 -6.58 -4.32
N LEU A 122 -17.23 -6.91 -3.04
CA LEU A 122 -17.79 -8.09 -2.37
C LEU A 122 -19.26 -7.85 -2.03
N PRO A 123 -20.10 -8.92 -1.88
CA PRO A 123 -21.53 -8.78 -1.71
C PRO A 123 -21.89 -8.01 -0.44
N GLN A 124 -22.78 -7.08 -0.60
CA GLN A 124 -23.49 -6.22 0.36
C GLN A 124 -23.36 -6.61 1.85
N VAL A 125 -22.31 -6.16 2.50
CA VAL A 125 -22.29 -5.85 3.92
C VAL A 125 -22.11 -4.34 3.99
N SER A 126 -22.82 -3.64 4.84
CA SER A 126 -22.96 -2.17 4.88
C SER A 126 -21.75 -1.40 4.28
N LYS A 127 -22.02 -0.57 3.27
CA LYS A 127 -21.01 0.18 2.51
C LYS A 127 -20.11 1.04 3.39
N GLN A 128 -20.61 1.42 4.55
CA GLN A 128 -19.91 2.25 5.53
C GLN A 128 -19.75 1.50 6.85
N LEU A 129 -18.55 1.56 7.41
CA LEU A 129 -18.27 1.13 8.77
C LEU A 129 -18.17 2.37 9.65
N LEU A 130 -18.97 2.42 10.71
CA LEU A 130 -19.04 3.55 11.64
C LEU A 130 -18.58 3.09 13.03
N PHE A 131 -17.59 3.81 13.58
CA PHE A 131 -17.05 3.57 14.91
C PHE A 131 -16.88 4.91 15.63
N GLY A 132 -17.89 5.32 16.40
CA GLY A 132 -17.90 6.66 16.99
C GLY A 132 -17.78 7.74 15.91
N THR A 133 -16.72 8.53 15.97
CA THR A 133 -16.43 9.58 14.97
C THR A 133 -15.66 9.11 13.74
N LEU A 134 -15.21 7.85 13.71
CA LEU A 134 -14.51 7.30 12.57
C LEU A 134 -15.50 6.70 11.57
N GLU A 135 -15.41 7.15 10.33
CA GLU A 135 -16.21 6.68 9.20
C GLU A 135 -15.28 6.09 8.13
N ILE A 136 -15.58 4.88 7.68
CA ILE A 136 -14.82 4.19 6.63
C ILE A 136 -15.82 3.85 5.51
N ASP A 137 -15.71 4.52 4.37
CA ASP A 137 -16.47 4.20 3.17
C ASP A 137 -15.65 3.24 2.29
N ARG A 138 -16.13 2.00 2.18
CA ARG A 138 -15.43 0.94 1.45
C ARG A 138 -15.53 1.10 -0.05
N ASP A 139 -16.64 1.64 -0.55
CA ASP A 139 -16.85 1.83 -1.99
C ASP A 139 -16.06 3.03 -2.50
N ALA A 140 -16.14 4.15 -1.79
CA ALA A 140 -15.37 5.35 -2.10
C ALA A 140 -13.88 5.24 -1.69
N ARG A 141 -13.51 4.23 -0.88
CA ARG A 141 -12.17 4.04 -0.30
C ARG A 141 -11.69 5.28 0.45
N THR A 142 -12.58 5.89 1.21
CA THR A 142 -12.30 7.08 2.02
C THR A 142 -12.45 6.80 3.50
N VAL A 143 -11.69 7.52 4.29
CA VAL A 143 -11.75 7.50 5.76
C VAL A 143 -11.89 8.92 6.25
N SER A 144 -12.76 9.14 7.22
CA SER A 144 -12.88 10.42 7.91
C SER A 144 -12.99 10.23 9.43
N VAL A 145 -12.50 11.20 10.18
CA VAL A 145 -12.68 11.29 11.64
C VAL A 145 -13.36 12.61 11.95
N ALA A 146 -14.52 12.55 12.59
CA ALA A 146 -15.36 13.72 12.87
C ALA A 146 -15.64 14.57 11.60
N GLY A 147 -15.85 13.91 10.47
CA GLY A 147 -16.09 14.54 9.16
C GLY A 147 -14.84 15.11 8.47
N GLN A 148 -13.67 15.00 9.08
CA GLN A 148 -12.40 15.43 8.45
C GLN A 148 -11.77 14.25 7.70
N PRO A 149 -11.45 14.39 6.42
CA PRO A 149 -10.81 13.32 5.63
C PRO A 149 -9.44 12.96 6.19
N CYS A 150 -9.13 11.66 6.18
CA CYS A 150 -7.83 11.12 6.58
C CYS A 150 -7.11 10.58 5.34
N ASP A 151 -5.86 11.02 5.14
CA ASP A 151 -5.04 10.54 4.03
C ASP A 151 -4.39 9.20 4.39
N LEU A 152 -4.83 8.14 3.72
CA LEU A 152 -4.26 6.80 3.80
C LEU A 152 -3.88 6.33 2.41
N THR A 153 -2.74 5.62 2.30
CA THR A 153 -2.43 4.90 1.06
C THR A 153 -3.41 3.75 0.84
N SER A 154 -3.50 3.24 -0.37
CA SER A 154 -4.38 2.10 -0.67
C SER A 154 -4.13 0.91 0.25
N TYR A 155 -2.87 0.62 0.57
CA TYR A 155 -2.51 -0.47 1.47
C TYR A 155 -2.92 -0.21 2.92
N GLN A 156 -2.70 1.01 3.42
CA GLN A 156 -3.12 1.41 4.78
C GLN A 156 -4.63 1.36 4.94
N PHE A 157 -5.37 1.78 3.91
CA PHE A 157 -6.83 1.65 3.87
C PHE A 157 -7.27 0.19 4.02
N ASP A 158 -6.67 -0.74 3.24
CA ASP A 158 -7.02 -2.15 3.30
C ASP A 158 -6.69 -2.79 4.64
N LEU A 159 -5.55 -2.43 5.25
CA LEU A 159 -5.19 -2.86 6.60
C LEU A 159 -6.22 -2.37 7.64
N LEU A 160 -6.65 -1.12 7.53
CA LEU A 160 -7.67 -0.54 8.40
C LEU A 160 -9.02 -1.27 8.24
N VAL A 161 -9.46 -1.51 7.01
CA VAL A 161 -10.69 -2.26 6.72
C VAL A 161 -10.62 -3.68 7.27
N ALA A 162 -9.50 -4.40 7.04
CA ALA A 162 -9.33 -5.77 7.54
C ALA A 162 -9.42 -5.88 9.07
N LEU A 163 -8.93 -4.86 9.78
CA LEU A 163 -9.05 -4.76 11.23
C LEU A 163 -10.45 -4.36 11.66
N ALA A 164 -11.05 -3.35 11.03
CA ALA A 164 -12.36 -2.81 11.37
C ALA A 164 -13.50 -3.83 11.16
N GLU A 165 -13.45 -4.62 10.07
CA GLU A 165 -14.40 -5.72 9.83
C GLU A 165 -14.36 -6.81 10.92
N ARG A 166 -13.24 -6.91 11.62
CA ARG A 166 -13.03 -7.87 12.70
C ARG A 166 -12.90 -7.18 14.07
N ALA A 167 -13.55 -6.04 14.22
CA ALA A 167 -13.51 -5.24 15.45
C ALA A 167 -13.76 -6.10 16.72
N GLY A 168 -12.95 -5.90 17.74
CA GLY A 168 -12.96 -6.65 18.98
C GLY A 168 -12.27 -8.01 18.94
N ARG A 169 -11.71 -8.42 17.79
CA ARG A 169 -10.89 -9.64 17.67
C ARG A 169 -9.43 -9.27 17.56
N VAL A 170 -8.59 -9.95 18.31
CA VAL A 170 -7.13 -9.86 18.13
C VAL A 170 -6.76 -10.60 16.86
N LEU A 171 -6.07 -9.92 15.96
CA LEU A 171 -5.49 -10.51 14.76
C LEU A 171 -3.97 -10.54 14.89
N THR A 172 -3.39 -11.69 14.54
CA THR A 172 -1.93 -11.78 14.42
C THR A 172 -1.45 -11.00 13.20
N ARG A 173 -0.16 -10.69 13.15
CA ARG A 173 0.44 -10.02 11.99
C ARG A 173 0.23 -10.82 10.71
N ASP A 174 0.38 -12.14 10.78
CA ASP A 174 0.15 -13.06 9.67
C ASP A 174 -1.31 -13.03 9.20
N GLN A 175 -2.27 -13.08 10.12
CA GLN A 175 -3.70 -12.98 9.79
C GLN A 175 -4.07 -11.65 9.14
N ILE A 176 -3.45 -10.54 9.57
CA ILE A 176 -3.66 -9.23 8.96
C ILE A 176 -3.07 -9.23 7.54
N MET A 177 -1.87 -9.77 7.36
CA MET A 177 -1.22 -9.88 6.05
C MET A 177 -2.00 -10.79 5.10
N GLU A 178 -2.43 -11.95 5.58
CA GLU A 178 -3.25 -12.89 4.80
C GLU A 178 -4.56 -12.24 4.35
N ALA A 179 -5.23 -11.52 5.26
CA ALA A 179 -6.47 -10.80 4.94
C ALA A 179 -6.29 -9.74 3.85
N VAL A 180 -5.11 -9.14 3.77
CA VAL A 180 -4.82 -8.06 2.82
C VAL A 180 -4.02 -8.56 1.62
N ARG A 181 -3.11 -9.52 1.75
CA ARG A 181 -2.21 -9.99 0.67
C ARG A 181 -2.43 -11.42 0.22
N GLY A 182 -3.13 -12.24 1.02
CA GLY A 182 -3.31 -13.66 0.74
C GLY A 182 -2.03 -14.51 0.86
N ARG A 183 -1.05 -14.08 1.67
CA ARG A 183 0.22 -14.79 1.93
C ARG A 183 0.64 -14.68 3.39
N GLU A 184 1.30 -15.74 3.89
CA GLU A 184 1.97 -15.75 5.19
C GLU A 184 3.18 -14.79 5.21
N LEU A 185 3.48 -14.23 6.38
CA LEU A 185 4.65 -13.38 6.61
C LEU A 185 5.94 -14.21 6.61
N ASP A 186 6.99 -13.70 5.95
CA ASP A 186 8.35 -14.03 6.33
C ASP A 186 8.62 -13.54 7.75
N ALA A 187 9.29 -14.35 8.57
CA ALA A 187 9.48 -14.16 10.01
C ALA A 187 10.10 -12.80 10.45
N PHE A 188 10.53 -11.99 9.49
CA PHE A 188 11.16 -10.68 9.70
C PHE A 188 10.41 -9.49 9.08
N ASP A 189 9.21 -9.67 8.54
CA ASP A 189 8.48 -8.58 7.91
C ASP A 189 7.79 -7.68 8.95
N ARG A 190 8.49 -6.64 9.39
CA ARG A 190 7.97 -5.58 10.28
C ARG A 190 7.15 -4.51 9.55
N SER A 191 6.85 -4.70 8.28
CA SER A 191 6.14 -3.71 7.46
C SER A 191 4.78 -3.33 8.04
N ILE A 192 4.06 -4.28 8.63
CA ILE A 192 2.78 -4.03 9.30
C ILE A 192 2.90 -3.01 10.42
N ASP A 193 3.93 -3.12 11.27
CA ASP A 193 4.09 -2.24 12.43
C ASP A 193 4.28 -0.78 11.99
N VAL A 194 5.00 -0.55 10.89
CA VAL A 194 5.18 0.78 10.28
C VAL A 194 3.84 1.31 9.77
N HIS A 195 3.08 0.50 9.03
CA HIS A 195 1.77 0.90 8.55
C HIS A 195 0.77 1.15 9.68
N MET A 196 0.79 0.35 10.76
CA MET A 196 -0.04 0.60 11.94
C MET A 196 0.29 1.94 12.59
N GLY A 197 1.57 2.30 12.67
CA GLY A 197 2.00 3.62 13.14
C GLY A 197 1.43 4.76 12.30
N ARG A 198 1.44 4.61 10.97
CA ARG A 198 0.89 5.62 10.05
C ARG A 198 -0.63 5.70 10.08
N ILE A 199 -1.31 4.57 10.11
CA ILE A 199 -2.77 4.54 10.24
C ILE A 199 -3.17 5.23 11.55
N ARG A 200 -2.50 4.94 12.67
CA ARG A 200 -2.75 5.63 13.94
C ARG A 200 -2.55 7.13 13.84
N ALA A 201 -1.46 7.57 13.20
CA ALA A 201 -1.22 9.01 13.02
C ALA A 201 -2.33 9.71 12.24
N ALA A 202 -3.04 8.99 11.36
CA ALA A 202 -4.13 9.53 10.57
C ALA A 202 -5.50 9.50 11.29
N ILE A 203 -5.77 8.46 12.11
CA ILE A 203 -7.12 8.24 12.65
C ILE A 203 -7.24 8.41 14.16
N GLU A 204 -6.15 8.44 14.93
CA GLU A 204 -6.17 8.61 16.38
C GLU A 204 -6.01 10.08 16.75
N LEU A 205 -6.53 10.48 17.91
CA LEU A 205 -6.25 11.81 18.48
C LEU A 205 -4.79 11.90 18.95
N ASP A 206 -4.27 10.83 19.55
CA ASP A 206 -2.86 10.67 19.90
C ASP A 206 -2.38 9.28 19.46
N ALA A 207 -1.50 9.24 18.46
CA ALA A 207 -0.94 8.00 17.94
C ALA A 207 -0.10 7.23 18.99
N LYS A 208 0.38 7.91 20.05
CA LYS A 208 1.16 7.29 21.14
C LYS A 208 0.26 6.66 22.20
N ASP A 209 -0.97 7.14 22.35
CA ASP A 209 -2.00 6.56 23.22
C ASP A 209 -3.25 6.17 22.39
N PRO A 210 -3.13 5.18 21.48
CA PRO A 210 -4.18 4.82 20.56
C PRO A 210 -5.38 4.22 21.29
N LYS A 211 -6.59 4.59 20.85
CA LYS A 211 -7.86 4.06 21.37
C LYS A 211 -8.57 3.15 20.37
N ARG A 212 -8.30 3.32 19.06
CA ARG A 212 -8.93 2.57 17.98
C ARG A 212 -8.16 1.31 17.61
N ILE A 213 -6.85 1.44 17.38
CA ILE A 213 -6.00 0.29 17.03
C ILE A 213 -5.03 0.03 18.19
N LEU A 214 -5.32 -1.02 18.97
CA LEU A 214 -4.52 -1.38 20.14
C LEU A 214 -3.48 -2.46 19.78
N THR A 215 -2.29 -2.36 20.37
CA THR A 215 -1.26 -3.38 20.23
C THR A 215 -1.43 -4.44 21.31
N VAL A 216 -1.54 -5.70 20.90
CA VAL A 216 -1.44 -6.86 21.81
C VAL A 216 -0.02 -7.40 21.70
N ARG A 217 0.79 -7.08 22.73
CA ARG A 217 2.23 -7.41 22.74
C ARG A 217 2.46 -8.89 22.49
N GLY A 218 3.41 -9.21 21.64
CA GLY A 218 3.76 -10.59 21.26
C GLY A 218 2.75 -11.29 20.35
N VAL A 219 1.57 -10.71 20.07
CA VAL A 219 0.50 -11.32 19.25
C VAL A 219 0.24 -10.53 17.98
N GLY A 220 -0.23 -9.29 18.09
CA GLY A 220 -0.65 -8.50 16.92
C GLY A 220 -1.45 -7.26 17.32
N TYR A 221 -2.59 -7.06 16.65
CA TYR A 221 -3.41 -5.88 16.80
C TYR A 221 -4.88 -6.21 16.98
N VAL A 222 -5.61 -5.31 17.64
CA VAL A 222 -7.07 -5.35 17.75
C VAL A 222 -7.65 -3.97 17.45
N PHE A 223 -8.69 -3.94 16.66
CA PHE A 223 -9.49 -2.74 16.47
C PHE A 223 -10.58 -2.70 17.55
N ALA A 224 -10.64 -1.65 18.33
CA ALA A 224 -11.59 -1.52 19.43
C ALA A 224 -13.02 -1.36 18.89
N ARG A 225 -14.00 -2.03 19.51
CA ARG A 225 -15.43 -1.89 19.15
C ARG A 225 -16.01 -0.58 19.68
N GLN A 226 -15.63 -0.18 20.89
CA GLN A 226 -15.99 1.09 21.51
C GLN A 226 -14.79 1.99 21.45
N GLN A 227 -14.96 3.21 20.96
CA GLN A 227 -13.86 4.14 20.65
C GLN A 227 -14.02 5.51 21.27
N ASP A 228 -14.98 5.66 22.17
CA ASP A 228 -15.26 6.89 22.91
C ASP A 228 -15.07 6.67 24.41
#